data_3be3f301861a85234a066985160a908f
#
_entry.id   3be3f301861a85234a066985160a908f
#
_cell.length_a   1.000
_cell.length_b   1.000
_cell.length_c   1.000
_cell.angle_alpha   90.00
_cell.angle_beta   90.00
_cell.angle_gamma   90.00
#
_symmetry.space_group_name_H-M   'P 1'
#
loop_
_entity.id
_entity.type
_entity.pdbx_description
1 polymer ?
#
loop_
_entity_poly.entity_id
_entity_poly.type
_entity_poly.pdbx_seq_one_letter_code
_entity_poly.pdbx_strand_id
1 'polypeptide(L)'
;MAAARAAHAHEFIMRLPQGYDSLVGERGQGLSGGERQRISIARALLIDPRILILDEATSSVDSETEQEIQRALDNLVRGRTTIAIAHRLSTLQQADRLVVLERGRLVEQGSHADLMQRQGAYYRLYEAQARQHEADRVAMAASLATQEMR
;
A
#
# COMPACT_ATOMS: atom_id res chain seq x y z
N MET A 1 20.42 4.66 8.33
CA MET A 1 19.53 5.75 8.79
C MET A 1 18.78 6.46 7.65
N ALA A 2 19.43 6.87 6.54
CA ALA A 2 18.74 7.56 5.43
C ALA A 2 17.53 6.76 4.89
N ALA A 3 17.70 5.48 4.58
CA ALA A 3 16.63 4.60 4.11
C ALA A 3 15.46 4.46 5.11
N ALA A 4 15.76 4.42 6.41
CA ALA A 4 14.71 4.35 7.44
C ALA A 4 13.91 5.66 7.55
N ARG A 5 14.55 6.82 7.36
CA ARG A 5 13.84 8.11 7.29
C ARG A 5 12.96 8.20 6.05
N ALA A 6 13.49 7.81 4.90
CA ALA A 6 12.72 7.79 3.65
C ALA A 6 11.52 6.83 3.68
N ALA A 7 11.59 5.79 4.52
CA ALA A 7 10.51 4.83 4.76
C ALA A 7 9.61 5.20 5.96
N HIS A 8 9.75 6.39 6.54
CA HIS A 8 9.04 6.79 7.76
C HIS A 8 9.19 5.79 8.94
N ALA A 9 10.32 5.07 8.98
CA ALA A 9 10.60 4.07 10.01
C ALA A 9 11.48 4.59 11.15
N HIS A 10 12.22 5.66 10.92
CA HIS A 10 13.20 6.19 11.88
C HIS A 10 12.58 6.52 13.24
N GLU A 11 11.47 7.22 13.24
CA GLU A 11 10.84 7.75 14.46
C GLU A 11 10.39 6.63 15.40
N PHE A 12 9.73 5.59 14.90
CA PHE A 12 9.33 4.49 15.76
C PHE A 12 10.52 3.60 16.17
N ILE A 13 11.53 3.42 15.30
CA ILE A 13 12.76 2.71 15.67
C ILE A 13 13.44 3.39 16.86
N MET A 14 13.53 4.72 16.87
CA MET A 14 14.13 5.47 17.98
C MET A 14 13.34 5.39 19.28
N ARG A 15 12.06 5.01 19.24
CA ARG A 15 11.23 4.75 20.44
C ARG A 15 11.42 3.35 21.02
N LEU A 16 12.06 2.43 20.28
CA LEU A 16 12.37 1.10 20.80
C LEU A 16 13.47 1.20 21.90
N PRO A 17 13.50 0.27 22.86
CA PRO A 17 14.40 0.36 24.04
C PRO A 17 15.88 0.54 23.68
N GLN A 18 16.33 -0.02 22.57
CA GLN A 18 17.73 0.07 22.09
C GLN A 18 17.82 0.69 20.70
N GLY A 19 16.78 1.42 20.25
CA GLY A 19 16.75 2.02 18.92
C GLY A 19 17.03 1.02 17.81
N TYR A 20 18.01 1.30 16.96
CA TYR A 20 18.41 0.41 15.86
C TYR A 20 19.02 -0.93 16.29
N ASP A 21 19.50 -1.02 17.53
CA ASP A 21 20.09 -2.26 18.07
C ASP A 21 19.04 -3.12 18.80
N SER A 22 17.77 -2.71 18.75
CA SER A 22 16.69 -3.46 19.36
C SER A 22 16.50 -4.80 18.67
N LEU A 23 16.45 -5.87 19.48
CA LEU A 23 16.11 -7.20 18.99
C LEU A 23 14.60 -7.30 18.79
N VAL A 24 14.18 -7.58 17.57
CA VAL A 24 12.81 -7.95 17.23
C VAL A 24 12.70 -9.45 17.08
N GLY A 25 11.64 -10.04 17.64
CA GLY A 25 11.42 -11.48 17.55
C GLY A 25 11.23 -11.96 16.11
N GLU A 26 11.12 -13.29 15.95
CA GLU A 26 10.89 -13.90 14.63
C GLU A 26 9.69 -13.24 13.93
N ARG A 27 9.85 -12.95 12.63
CA ARG A 27 8.83 -12.26 11.79
C ARG A 27 8.41 -10.88 12.32
N GLY A 28 9.23 -10.21 13.14
CA GLY A 28 8.95 -8.88 13.67
C GLY A 28 7.93 -8.90 14.82
N GLN A 29 7.93 -9.93 15.66
CA GLN A 29 7.14 -9.96 16.91
C GLN A 29 7.45 -8.71 17.73
N GLY A 30 6.40 -8.04 18.23
CA GLY A 30 6.50 -6.79 18.98
C GLY A 30 6.37 -5.53 18.12
N LEU A 31 6.32 -5.65 16.79
CA LEU A 31 6.02 -4.55 15.87
C LEU A 31 4.59 -4.65 15.34
N SER A 32 3.95 -3.51 15.13
CA SER A 32 2.66 -3.43 14.41
C SER A 32 2.82 -3.85 12.94
N GLY A 33 1.71 -4.12 12.25
CA GLY A 33 1.71 -4.42 10.82
C GLY A 33 2.35 -3.32 9.98
N GLY A 34 2.00 -2.06 10.26
CA GLY A 34 2.55 -0.90 9.57
C GLY A 34 4.03 -0.67 9.83
N GLU A 35 4.51 -0.91 11.04
CA GLU A 35 5.95 -0.82 11.38
C GLU A 35 6.75 -1.88 10.63
N ARG A 36 6.27 -3.13 10.58
CA ARG A 36 6.91 -4.20 9.79
C ARG A 36 6.98 -3.84 8.32
N GLN A 37 5.90 -3.29 7.75
CA GLN A 37 5.86 -2.88 6.35
C GLN A 37 6.85 -1.76 6.06
N ARG A 38 6.93 -0.72 6.90
CA ARG A 38 7.91 0.38 6.76
C ARG A 38 9.36 -0.10 6.88
N ILE A 39 9.66 -1.07 7.75
CA ILE A 39 10.99 -1.70 7.79
C ILE A 39 11.28 -2.44 6.47
N SER A 40 10.31 -3.16 5.91
CA SER A 40 10.48 -3.83 4.62
C SER A 40 10.75 -2.84 3.49
N ILE A 41 10.05 -1.70 3.47
CA ILE A 41 10.30 -0.60 2.52
C ILE A 41 11.71 -0.01 2.74
N ALA A 42 12.13 0.22 4.00
CA ALA A 42 13.46 0.73 4.31
C ALA A 42 14.56 -0.23 3.82
N ARG A 43 14.35 -1.54 3.94
CA ARG A 43 15.28 -2.56 3.43
C ARG A 43 15.37 -2.52 1.89
N ALA A 44 14.23 -2.38 1.21
CA ALA A 44 14.20 -2.24 -0.25
C ALA A 44 14.91 -0.96 -0.72
N LEU A 45 14.69 0.17 -0.05
CA LEU A 45 15.39 1.42 -0.31
C LEU A 45 16.92 1.31 -0.12
N LEU A 46 17.34 0.53 0.88
CA LEU A 46 18.78 0.33 1.16
C LEU A 46 19.48 -0.51 0.07
N ILE A 47 18.78 -1.50 -0.49
CA ILE A 47 19.27 -2.36 -1.58
C ILE A 47 19.33 -1.60 -2.90
N ASP A 48 18.46 -0.60 -3.08
CA ASP A 48 18.32 0.24 -4.28
C ASP A 48 18.17 -0.55 -5.60
N PRO A 49 17.18 -1.45 -5.70
CA PRO A 49 16.99 -2.25 -6.89
C PRO A 49 16.41 -1.41 -8.04
N ARG A 50 16.74 -1.76 -9.29
CA ARG A 50 16.16 -1.13 -10.49
C ARG A 50 14.74 -1.59 -10.80
N ILE A 51 14.39 -2.81 -10.40
CA ILE A 51 13.08 -3.43 -10.60
C ILE A 51 12.51 -3.81 -9.24
N LEU A 52 11.28 -3.40 -9.00
CA LEU A 52 10.51 -3.71 -7.79
C LEU A 52 9.33 -4.59 -8.16
N ILE A 53 9.08 -5.59 -7.32
CA ILE A 53 7.84 -6.36 -7.34
C ILE A 53 7.15 -6.12 -6.01
N LEU A 54 5.96 -5.49 -6.05
CA LEU A 54 5.16 -5.19 -4.88
C LEU A 54 3.93 -6.08 -4.88
N ASP A 55 3.83 -6.92 -3.85
CA ASP A 55 2.61 -7.62 -3.51
C ASP A 55 1.96 -6.85 -2.35
N GLU A 56 0.94 -6.07 -2.68
CA GLU A 56 0.32 -5.12 -1.77
C GLU A 56 -0.67 -5.83 -0.82
N ALA A 57 -0.14 -6.67 0.08
CA ALA A 57 -0.93 -7.23 1.16
C ALA A 57 -1.23 -6.13 2.19
N THR A 58 -2.41 -5.55 2.13
CA THR A 58 -2.87 -4.56 3.10
C THR A 58 -3.32 -5.24 4.38
N SER A 59 -2.51 -5.17 5.43
CA SER A 59 -3.01 -5.35 6.79
C SER A 59 -3.88 -4.13 7.15
N SER A 60 -4.97 -4.36 7.90
CA SER A 60 -5.79 -3.27 8.46
C SER A 60 -4.91 -2.43 9.37
N VAL A 61 -4.52 -1.26 8.90
CA VAL A 61 -3.78 -0.25 9.65
C VAL A 61 -4.67 0.98 9.80
N ASP A 62 -4.42 1.78 10.83
CA ASP A 62 -5.10 3.06 10.99
C ASP A 62 -4.73 4.04 9.87
N SER A 63 -5.56 5.06 9.67
CA SER A 63 -5.43 6.00 8.55
C SER A 63 -4.12 6.80 8.57
N GLU A 64 -3.55 7.09 9.73
CA GLU A 64 -2.29 7.83 9.85
C GLU A 64 -1.12 6.95 9.42
N THR A 65 -1.05 5.73 9.96
CA THR A 65 -0.05 4.73 9.55
C THR A 65 -0.15 4.41 8.07
N GLU A 66 -1.36 4.35 7.50
CA GLU A 66 -1.57 4.14 6.07
C GLU A 66 -0.97 5.25 5.21
N GLN A 67 -1.13 6.52 5.62
CA GLN A 67 -0.52 7.65 4.92
C GLN A 67 1.01 7.60 4.97
N GLU A 68 1.60 7.23 6.11
CA GLU A 68 3.05 7.07 6.24
C GLU A 68 3.60 5.95 5.33
N ILE A 69 2.88 4.82 5.26
CA ILE A 69 3.22 3.71 4.35
C ILE A 69 3.14 4.19 2.89
N GLN A 70 2.09 4.91 2.52
CA GLN A 70 1.92 5.42 1.15
C GLN A 70 3.06 6.37 0.77
N ARG A 71 3.43 7.31 1.62
CA ARG A 71 4.58 8.21 1.40
C ARG A 71 5.89 7.44 1.25
N ALA A 72 6.08 6.39 2.05
CA ALA A 72 7.25 5.52 1.95
C ALA A 72 7.29 4.76 0.62
N LEU A 73 6.14 4.24 0.15
CA LEU A 73 6.00 3.59 -1.15
C LEU A 73 6.27 4.56 -2.30
N ASP A 74 5.74 5.79 -2.25
CA ASP A 74 5.99 6.81 -3.26
C ASP A 74 7.49 7.12 -3.40
N ASN A 75 8.21 7.14 -2.28
CA ASN A 75 9.67 7.29 -2.28
C ASN A 75 10.37 6.05 -2.88
N LEU A 76 9.85 4.85 -2.58
CA LEU A 76 10.42 3.60 -3.06
C LEU A 76 10.27 3.41 -4.57
N VAL A 77 9.11 3.74 -5.16
CA VAL A 77 8.84 3.51 -6.59
C VAL A 77 9.51 4.55 -7.49
N ARG A 78 9.87 5.71 -6.97
CA ARG A 78 10.42 6.81 -7.76
C ARG A 78 11.69 6.42 -8.51
N GLY A 79 11.69 6.59 -9.84
CA GLY A 79 12.83 6.32 -10.70
C GLY A 79 13.11 4.82 -10.92
N ARG A 80 12.16 3.93 -10.60
CA ARG A 80 12.31 2.48 -10.74
C ARG A 80 11.20 1.88 -11.58
N THR A 81 11.49 0.78 -12.22
CA THR A 81 10.45 -0.04 -12.85
C THR A 81 9.74 -0.84 -11.77
N THR A 82 8.45 -0.60 -11.60
CA THR A 82 7.66 -1.26 -10.55
C THR A 82 6.56 -2.12 -11.17
N ILE A 83 6.48 -3.36 -10.73
CA ILE A 83 5.37 -4.28 -11.02
C ILE A 83 4.63 -4.47 -9.71
N ALA A 84 3.36 -4.03 -9.64
CA ALA A 84 2.56 -4.14 -8.44
C ALA A 84 1.29 -4.96 -8.68
N ILE A 85 0.93 -5.80 -7.72
CA ILE A 85 -0.41 -6.38 -7.63
C ILE A 85 -1.25 -5.36 -6.88
N ALA A 86 -2.10 -4.65 -7.60
CA ALA A 86 -2.84 -3.53 -7.06
C ALA A 86 -4.13 -3.99 -6.36
N HIS A 87 -4.25 -3.63 -5.10
CA HIS A 87 -5.46 -3.80 -4.28
C HIS A 87 -6.12 -2.46 -3.92
N ARG A 88 -5.49 -1.33 -4.28
CA ARG A 88 -5.99 0.02 -4.01
C ARG A 88 -6.33 0.75 -5.29
N LEU A 89 -7.43 1.50 -5.28
CA LEU A 89 -7.85 2.31 -6.42
C LEU A 89 -6.81 3.37 -6.80
N SER A 90 -6.13 3.96 -5.81
CA SER A 90 -5.06 4.94 -6.03
C SER A 90 -3.88 4.36 -6.82
N THR A 91 -3.47 3.14 -6.52
CA THR A 91 -2.41 2.43 -7.25
C THR A 91 -2.81 2.19 -8.71
N LEU A 92 -4.08 1.81 -8.95
CA LEU A 92 -4.62 1.61 -10.30
C LEU A 92 -4.63 2.91 -11.12
N GLN A 93 -4.99 4.03 -10.49
CA GLN A 93 -5.06 5.34 -11.17
C GLN A 93 -3.68 5.90 -11.52
N GLN A 94 -2.66 5.62 -10.70
CA GLN A 94 -1.31 6.17 -10.86
C GLN A 94 -0.39 5.30 -11.72
N ALA A 95 -0.81 4.08 -12.07
CA ALA A 95 0.00 3.19 -12.89
C ALA A 95 0.11 3.68 -14.33
N ASP A 96 1.33 3.67 -14.89
CA ASP A 96 1.60 3.99 -16.30
C ASP A 96 0.91 2.98 -17.23
N ARG A 97 0.83 1.72 -16.82
CA ARG A 97 0.19 0.63 -17.55
C ARG A 97 -0.45 -0.37 -16.59
N LEU A 98 -1.66 -0.73 -16.90
CA LEU A 98 -2.42 -1.78 -16.24
C LEU A 98 -2.47 -3.03 -17.10
N VAL A 99 -2.44 -4.17 -16.45
CA VAL A 99 -2.56 -5.50 -17.04
C VAL A 99 -3.65 -6.25 -16.30
N VAL A 100 -4.71 -6.64 -17.00
CA VAL A 100 -5.84 -7.35 -16.41
C VAL A 100 -5.74 -8.83 -16.77
N LEU A 101 -5.73 -9.67 -15.74
CA LEU A 101 -5.65 -11.12 -15.86
C LEU A 101 -6.97 -11.75 -15.42
N GLU A 102 -7.55 -12.58 -16.25
CA GLU A 102 -8.68 -13.44 -15.91
C GLU A 102 -8.34 -14.91 -16.17
N ARG A 103 -8.47 -15.75 -15.17
CA ARG A 103 -8.19 -17.20 -15.28
C ARG A 103 -6.81 -17.50 -15.88
N GLY A 104 -5.80 -16.72 -15.49
CA GLY A 104 -4.42 -16.88 -15.99
C GLY A 104 -4.17 -16.37 -17.40
N ARG A 105 -5.11 -15.65 -18.01
CA ARG A 105 -4.97 -15.06 -19.34
C ARG A 105 -5.01 -13.55 -19.28
N LEU A 106 -4.18 -12.90 -20.07
CA LEU A 106 -4.24 -11.47 -20.31
C LEU A 106 -5.50 -11.16 -21.11
N VAL A 107 -6.43 -10.37 -20.54
CA VAL A 107 -7.68 -9.98 -21.20
C VAL A 107 -7.68 -8.52 -21.63
N GLU A 108 -7.04 -7.63 -20.87
CA GLU A 108 -6.92 -6.21 -21.19
C GLU A 108 -5.58 -5.65 -20.75
N GLN A 109 -5.11 -4.63 -21.48
CA GLN A 109 -3.97 -3.81 -21.08
C GLN A 109 -4.14 -2.38 -21.59
N GLY A 110 -3.63 -1.40 -20.84
CA GLY A 110 -3.69 0.01 -21.19
C GLY A 110 -3.49 0.92 -19.99
N SER A 111 -3.66 2.22 -20.16
CA SER A 111 -3.75 3.17 -19.07
C SER A 111 -5.10 3.06 -18.35
N HIS A 112 -5.19 3.63 -17.14
CA HIS A 112 -6.47 3.74 -16.42
C HIS A 112 -7.55 4.39 -17.29
N ALA A 113 -7.25 5.51 -17.93
CA ALA A 113 -8.20 6.24 -18.76
C ALA A 113 -8.70 5.41 -19.96
N ASP A 114 -7.80 4.73 -20.68
CA ASP A 114 -8.16 3.90 -21.82
C ASP A 114 -9.07 2.74 -21.41
N LEU A 115 -8.74 2.07 -20.31
CA LEU A 115 -9.49 0.91 -19.83
C LEU A 115 -10.87 1.29 -19.28
N MET A 116 -10.98 2.46 -18.64
CA MET A 116 -12.27 3.02 -18.20
C MET A 116 -13.17 3.32 -19.39
N GLN A 117 -12.64 3.90 -20.48
CA GLN A 117 -13.41 4.18 -21.70
C GLN A 117 -13.91 2.91 -22.38
N ARG A 118 -13.13 1.82 -22.36
CA ARG A 118 -13.52 0.54 -22.96
C ARG A 118 -14.66 -0.17 -22.24
N GLN A 119 -14.92 0.17 -20.98
CA GLN A 119 -15.96 -0.42 -20.12
C GLN A 119 -15.90 -1.96 -20.06
N GLY A 120 -14.69 -2.53 -20.13
CA GLY A 120 -14.41 -3.95 -20.16
C GLY A 120 -14.28 -4.60 -18.77
N ALA A 121 -13.41 -5.60 -18.68
CA ALA A 121 -13.13 -6.33 -17.42
C ALA A 121 -12.55 -5.40 -16.34
N TYR A 122 -11.63 -4.52 -16.73
CA TYR A 122 -11.05 -3.53 -15.83
C TYR A 122 -12.12 -2.61 -15.24
N TYR A 123 -12.99 -2.06 -16.06
CA TYR A 123 -14.05 -1.15 -15.62
C TYR A 123 -14.94 -1.80 -14.56
N ARG A 124 -15.37 -3.06 -14.80
CA ARG A 124 -16.19 -3.81 -13.83
C ARG A 124 -15.49 -4.02 -12.50
N LEU A 125 -14.19 -4.38 -12.51
CA LEU A 125 -13.40 -4.55 -11.31
C LEU A 125 -13.23 -3.23 -10.56
N TYR A 126 -12.91 -2.15 -11.27
CA TYR A 126 -12.74 -0.83 -10.68
C TYR A 126 -14.03 -0.33 -10.01
N GLU A 127 -15.18 -0.43 -10.70
CA GLU A 127 -16.49 -0.06 -10.17
C GLU A 127 -16.87 -0.88 -8.93
N ALA A 128 -16.59 -2.18 -8.94
CA ALA A 128 -16.85 -3.05 -7.79
C ALA A 128 -16.03 -2.62 -6.57
N GLN A 129 -14.74 -2.33 -6.75
CA GLN A 129 -13.88 -1.83 -5.66
C GLN A 129 -14.30 -0.44 -5.18
N ALA A 130 -14.68 0.47 -6.08
CA ALA A 130 -15.13 1.81 -5.73
C ALA A 130 -16.39 1.77 -4.85
N ARG A 131 -17.35 0.93 -5.20
CA ARG A 131 -18.58 0.72 -4.41
C ARG A 131 -18.29 0.12 -3.03
N GLN A 132 -17.38 -0.84 -2.95
CA GLN A 132 -16.96 -1.43 -1.67
C GLN A 132 -16.34 -0.38 -0.77
N HIS A 133 -15.41 0.42 -1.29
CA HIS A 133 -14.75 1.50 -0.56
C HIS A 133 -15.74 2.55 -0.03
N GLU A 134 -16.75 2.91 -0.82
CA GLU A 134 -17.78 3.86 -0.40
C GLU A 134 -18.68 3.26 0.69
N ALA A 135 -19.06 1.98 0.56
CA ALA A 135 -19.84 1.28 1.57
C ALA A 135 -19.09 1.19 2.91
N ASP A 136 -17.79 0.86 2.88
CA ASP A 136 -16.95 0.79 4.07
C ASP A 136 -16.79 2.18 4.74
N ARG A 137 -16.66 3.24 3.94
CA ARG A 137 -16.59 4.63 4.43
C ARG A 137 -17.86 5.05 5.14
N VAL A 138 -19.03 4.74 4.56
CA VAL A 138 -20.35 5.04 5.14
C VAL A 138 -20.54 4.24 6.44
N ALA A 139 -20.19 2.96 6.44
CA ALA A 139 -20.31 2.11 7.64
C ALA A 139 -19.41 2.62 8.78
N MET A 140 -18.20 3.05 8.47
CA MET A 140 -17.25 3.60 9.45
C MET A 140 -17.76 4.93 10.04
N ALA A 141 -18.29 5.83 9.20
CA ALA A 141 -18.87 7.10 9.64
C ALA A 141 -20.10 6.88 10.56
N ALA A 142 -20.96 5.92 10.24
CA ALA A 142 -22.11 5.56 11.06
C ALA A 142 -21.69 4.98 12.43
N SER A 143 -20.61 4.17 12.46
CA SER A 143 -20.07 3.61 13.70
C SER A 143 -19.50 4.69 14.63
N LEU A 144 -18.78 5.66 14.10
CA LEU A 144 -18.23 6.79 14.85
C LEU A 144 -19.33 7.67 15.44
N ALA A 145 -20.34 8.00 14.66
CA ALA A 145 -21.49 8.79 15.12
C ALA A 145 -22.27 8.08 16.28
N THR A 146 -22.30 6.76 16.28
CA THR A 146 -22.95 5.98 17.33
C THR A 146 -22.11 5.94 18.63
N GLN A 147 -20.77 6.06 18.54
CA GLN A 147 -19.89 6.11 19.69
C GLN A 147 -19.90 7.47 20.40
N GLU A 148 -20.07 8.56 19.64
CA GLU A 148 -20.14 9.93 20.22
C GLU A 148 -21.46 10.21 20.95
N MET A 149 -22.50 9.41 20.72
CA MET A 149 -23.81 9.53 21.41
C MET A 149 -23.94 8.70 22.70
N ARG A 150 -22.87 8.03 23.13
CA ARG A 150 -22.83 7.24 24.39
C ARG A 150 -21.97 7.87 25.45
#